data_f56ee24377f21cefa13653ef665658b6
#
_entry.id   f56ee24377f21cefa13653ef665658b6
#
_cell.length_a   1.000
_cell.length_b   1.000
_cell.length_c   1.000
_cell.angle_alpha   90.00
_cell.angle_beta   90.00
_cell.angle_gamma   90.00
#
_symmetry.space_group_name_H-M   'P 1'
#
loop_
_entity.id
_entity.type
_entity.pdbx_description
1 polymer ?
#
loop_
_entity_poly.entity_id
_entity_poly.type
_entity_poly.pdbx_seq_one_letter_code
_entity_poly.pdbx_strand_id
1 'polypeptide(L)'
;MNTAIKTDDVIFNFFKQICDEKDDEKCVQLGNQWINAMELNLNSMEKNLDEKDKIKHKDDIQSNRNHLNSLKGKNSSEWREYATKCMIEIMDNKV
;
A
#
# COMPACT_ATOMS: atom_id res chain seq x y z
N MET A 1 7.04 20.24 -12.97
CA MET A 1 5.96 19.68 -12.19
C MET A 1 6.36 18.32 -11.64
N ASN A 2 6.16 18.11 -10.38
CA ASN A 2 6.74 16.96 -9.69
C ASN A 2 5.73 15.83 -9.58
N THR A 3 5.90 14.76 -10.39
CA THR A 3 5.01 13.62 -10.42
C THR A 3 5.04 12.79 -9.12
N ALA A 4 6.16 12.81 -8.40
CA ALA A 4 6.30 12.09 -7.12
C ALA A 4 5.33 12.64 -6.07
N ILE A 5 5.14 13.95 -6.02
CA ILE A 5 4.19 14.59 -5.11
C ILE A 5 2.78 14.10 -5.39
N LYS A 6 2.42 13.97 -6.66
CA LYS A 6 1.10 13.48 -7.06
C LYS A 6 0.86 12.05 -6.62
N THR A 7 1.89 11.20 -6.70
CA THR A 7 1.80 9.81 -6.26
C THR A 7 1.53 9.74 -4.76
N ASP A 8 2.27 10.50 -3.97
CA ASP A 8 2.08 10.56 -2.52
C ASP A 8 0.68 11.07 -2.17
N ASP A 9 0.19 12.07 -2.90
CA ASP A 9 -1.14 12.62 -2.68
C ASP A 9 -2.24 11.59 -3.00
N VAL A 10 -2.07 10.81 -4.05
CA VAL A 10 -3.02 9.75 -4.41
C VAL A 10 -3.07 8.69 -3.31
N ILE A 11 -1.91 8.26 -2.83
CA ILE A 11 -1.83 7.27 -1.75
C ILE A 11 -2.43 7.82 -0.47
N PHE A 12 -2.08 9.05 -0.10
CA PHE A 12 -2.62 9.71 1.08
C PHE A 12 -4.16 9.79 1.02
N ASN A 13 -4.70 10.22 -0.12
CA ASN A 13 -6.14 10.33 -0.30
C ASN A 13 -6.83 8.98 -0.22
N PHE A 14 -6.20 7.92 -0.70
CA PHE A 14 -6.75 6.57 -0.62
C PHE A 14 -6.87 6.12 0.84
N PHE A 15 -5.82 6.30 1.63
CA PHE A 15 -5.86 5.97 3.06
C PHE A 15 -6.84 6.86 3.82
N LYS A 16 -6.97 8.11 3.42
CA LYS A 16 -7.97 9.00 4.00
C LYS A 16 -9.39 8.46 3.76
N GLN A 17 -9.66 7.95 2.56
CA GLN A 17 -10.94 7.32 2.27
C GLN A 17 -11.22 6.14 3.20
N ILE A 18 -10.21 5.31 3.47
CA ILE A 18 -10.35 4.19 4.40
C ILE A 18 -10.73 4.71 5.79
N CYS A 19 -10.06 5.75 6.26
CA CYS A 19 -10.33 6.33 7.57
C CYS A 19 -11.71 6.98 7.66
N ASP A 20 -12.14 7.63 6.59
CA ASP A 20 -13.39 8.39 6.56
C ASP A 20 -14.62 7.50 6.26
N GLU A 21 -14.40 6.29 5.76
CA GLU A 21 -15.50 5.39 5.43
C GLU A 21 -16.17 4.90 6.70
N LYS A 22 -17.46 5.23 6.86
CA LYS A 22 -18.25 4.88 8.04
C LYS A 22 -18.79 3.47 7.99
N ASP A 23 -18.98 2.93 6.79
CA ASP A 23 -19.45 1.55 6.59
C ASP A 23 -18.26 0.61 6.74
N ASP A 24 -18.33 -0.28 7.73
CA ASP A 24 -17.23 -1.18 8.04
C ASP A 24 -16.91 -2.13 6.90
N GLU A 25 -17.91 -2.63 6.21
CA GLU A 25 -17.74 -3.53 5.07
C GLU A 25 -17.02 -2.83 3.92
N LYS A 26 -17.42 -1.61 3.61
CA LYS A 26 -16.77 -0.80 2.55
C LYS A 26 -15.33 -0.45 2.92
N CYS A 27 -15.09 -0.18 4.18
CA CYS A 27 -13.74 0.09 4.68
C CYS A 27 -12.82 -1.10 4.41
N VAL A 28 -13.27 -2.30 4.72
CA VAL A 28 -12.52 -3.54 4.48
C VAL A 28 -12.33 -3.76 2.98
N GLN A 29 -13.34 -3.48 2.16
CA GLN A 29 -13.24 -3.58 0.71
C GLN A 29 -12.16 -2.66 0.15
N LEU A 30 -12.09 -1.43 0.65
CA LEU A 30 -11.05 -0.48 0.25
C LEU A 30 -9.66 -1.01 0.61
N GLY A 31 -9.51 -1.57 1.81
CA GLY A 31 -8.26 -2.19 2.23
C GLY A 31 -7.84 -3.33 1.31
N ASN A 32 -8.79 -4.20 0.97
CA ASN A 32 -8.53 -5.32 0.07
C ASN A 32 -8.16 -4.84 -1.34
N GLN A 33 -8.77 -3.77 -1.81
CA GLN A 33 -8.39 -3.15 -3.09
C GLN A 33 -6.94 -2.67 -3.07
N TRP A 34 -6.50 -2.10 -1.95
CA TRP A 34 -5.12 -1.68 -1.77
C TRP A 34 -4.17 -2.87 -1.89
N ILE A 35 -4.46 -3.97 -1.21
CA ILE A 35 -3.65 -5.19 -1.26
C ILE A 35 -3.55 -5.69 -2.70
N ASN A 36 -4.68 -5.78 -3.40
CA ASN A 36 -4.70 -6.27 -4.78
C ASN A 36 -3.87 -5.38 -5.71
N ALA A 37 -3.99 -4.07 -5.57
CA ALA A 37 -3.24 -3.12 -6.39
C ALA A 37 -1.73 -3.26 -6.14
N MET A 38 -1.33 -3.42 -4.90
CA MET A 38 0.08 -3.57 -4.54
C MET A 38 0.64 -4.92 -5.01
N GLU A 39 -0.14 -6.00 -4.93
CA GLU A 39 0.28 -7.30 -5.44
C GLU A 39 0.50 -7.25 -6.95
N LEU A 40 -0.40 -6.60 -7.68
CA LEU A 40 -0.24 -6.41 -9.13
C LEU A 40 1.01 -5.60 -9.45
N ASN A 41 1.28 -4.57 -8.67
CA ASN A 41 2.50 -3.77 -8.83
C ASN A 41 3.76 -4.61 -8.63
N LEU A 42 3.80 -5.41 -7.56
CA LEU A 42 4.95 -6.28 -7.29
C LEU A 42 5.14 -7.30 -8.41
N ASN A 43 4.06 -7.91 -8.88
CA ASN A 43 4.13 -8.88 -9.96
C ASN A 43 4.67 -8.25 -11.25
N SER A 44 4.20 -7.04 -11.56
CA SER A 44 4.66 -6.30 -12.73
C SER A 44 6.13 -5.93 -12.64
N MET A 45 6.57 -5.45 -11.48
CA MET A 45 7.97 -5.13 -11.23
C MET A 45 8.86 -6.36 -11.41
N GLU A 46 8.48 -7.48 -10.78
CA GLU A 46 9.24 -8.72 -10.86
C GLU A 46 9.36 -9.22 -12.30
N LYS A 47 8.26 -9.13 -13.05
CA LYS A 47 8.22 -9.57 -14.45
C LYS A 47 9.13 -8.73 -15.34
N ASN A 48 9.27 -7.43 -15.03
CA ASN A 48 10.05 -6.50 -15.84
C ASN A 48 11.53 -6.46 -15.47
N LEU A 49 11.91 -7.03 -14.33
CA LEU A 49 13.32 -7.11 -13.94
C LEU A 49 14.04 -8.20 -14.74
N ASP A 50 15.29 -7.95 -15.11
CA ASP A 50 16.13 -8.99 -15.69
C ASP A 50 16.60 -9.96 -14.58
N GLU A 51 17.26 -11.06 -14.97
CA GLU A 51 17.69 -12.10 -14.03
C GLU A 51 18.60 -11.56 -12.92
N LYS A 52 19.50 -10.66 -13.27
CA LYS A 52 20.45 -10.07 -12.35
C LYS A 52 19.76 -9.19 -11.32
N ASP A 53 18.82 -8.36 -11.78
CA ASP A 53 18.06 -7.46 -10.91
C ASP A 53 17.07 -8.24 -10.04
N LYS A 54 16.50 -9.33 -10.54
CA LYS A 54 15.64 -10.21 -9.74
C LYS A 54 16.38 -10.76 -8.53
N ILE A 55 17.63 -11.20 -8.74
CA ILE A 55 18.45 -11.72 -7.64
C ILE A 55 18.75 -10.61 -6.65
N LYS A 56 19.13 -9.44 -7.15
CA LYS A 56 19.49 -8.28 -6.33
C LYS A 56 18.34 -7.83 -5.44
N HIS A 57 17.11 -7.82 -5.96
CA HIS A 57 15.93 -7.31 -5.26
C HIS A 57 15.03 -8.39 -4.69
N LYS A 58 15.45 -9.64 -4.73
CA LYS A 58 14.66 -10.78 -4.26
C LYS A 58 14.15 -10.60 -2.84
N ASP A 59 15.03 -10.20 -1.94
CA ASP A 59 14.67 -10.05 -0.52
C ASP A 59 13.70 -8.89 -0.31
N ASP A 60 13.87 -7.80 -1.04
CA ASP A 60 12.97 -6.64 -0.98
C ASP A 60 11.57 -7.00 -1.46
N ILE A 61 11.49 -7.71 -2.58
CA ILE A 61 10.21 -8.16 -3.15
C ILE A 61 9.52 -9.10 -2.17
N GLN A 62 10.26 -10.06 -1.62
CA GLN A 62 9.69 -11.01 -0.66
C GLN A 62 9.21 -10.31 0.61
N SER A 63 9.98 -9.36 1.11
CA SER A 63 9.60 -8.55 2.27
C SER A 63 8.29 -7.81 2.02
N ASN A 64 8.14 -7.19 0.86
CA ASN A 64 6.91 -6.49 0.49
C ASN A 64 5.73 -7.45 0.38
N ARG A 65 5.92 -8.64 -0.20
CA ARG A 65 4.86 -9.64 -0.26
C ARG A 65 4.43 -10.10 1.13
N ASN A 66 5.39 -10.32 2.02
CA ASN A 66 5.12 -10.71 3.40
C ASN A 66 4.31 -9.62 4.12
N HIS A 67 4.67 -8.36 3.90
CA HIS A 67 3.93 -7.23 4.46
C HIS A 67 2.48 -7.21 3.96
N LEU A 68 2.26 -7.37 2.64
CA LEU A 68 0.92 -7.41 2.08
C LEU A 68 0.11 -8.58 2.64
N ASN A 69 0.73 -9.74 2.80
CA ASN A 69 0.07 -10.89 3.38
C ASN A 69 -0.36 -10.62 4.83
N SER A 70 0.43 -9.86 5.57
CA SER A 70 0.10 -9.49 6.95
C SER A 70 -1.11 -8.57 7.04
N LEU A 71 -1.43 -7.86 5.97
CA LEU A 71 -2.59 -6.96 5.91
C LEU A 71 -3.90 -7.70 5.60
N LYS A 72 -3.81 -8.92 5.11
CA LYS A 72 -5.00 -9.71 4.78
C LYS A 72 -5.74 -10.11 6.05
N GLY A 73 -7.07 -10.04 5.99
CA GLY A 73 -7.90 -10.41 7.13
C GLY A 73 -8.10 -9.34 8.18
N LYS A 74 -7.60 -8.12 7.96
CA LYS A 74 -7.86 -7.01 8.87
C LYS A 74 -9.34 -6.63 8.86
N ASN A 75 -9.87 -6.31 10.06
CA ASN A 75 -11.21 -5.73 10.15
C ASN A 75 -11.16 -4.21 9.90
N SER A 76 -12.33 -3.57 9.92
CA SER A 76 -12.42 -2.14 9.63
C SER A 76 -11.61 -1.28 10.61
N SER A 77 -11.66 -1.61 11.89
CA SER A 77 -10.91 -0.89 12.92
C SER A 77 -9.41 -0.97 12.66
N GLU A 78 -8.92 -2.16 12.35
CA GLU A 78 -7.49 -2.39 12.04
C GLU A 78 -7.07 -1.66 10.77
N TRP A 79 -7.93 -1.64 9.75
CA TRP A 79 -7.64 -0.92 8.52
C TRP A 79 -7.57 0.59 8.74
N ARG A 80 -8.47 1.13 9.56
CA ARG A 80 -8.44 2.56 9.87
C ARG A 80 -7.18 2.93 10.64
N GLU A 81 -6.78 2.09 11.58
CA GLU A 81 -5.53 2.31 12.33
C GLU A 81 -4.31 2.26 11.41
N TYR A 82 -4.24 1.25 10.54
CA TYR A 82 -3.16 1.12 9.57
C TYR A 82 -3.09 2.34 8.63
N ALA A 83 -4.25 2.75 8.10
CA ALA A 83 -4.33 3.89 7.21
C ALA A 83 -3.89 5.19 7.90
N THR A 84 -4.27 5.36 9.15
CA THR A 84 -3.85 6.53 9.94
C THR A 84 -2.34 6.57 10.09
N LYS A 85 -1.71 5.44 10.42
CA LYS A 85 -0.26 5.36 10.53
C LYS A 85 0.43 5.70 9.22
N CYS A 86 -0.09 5.18 8.10
CA CYS A 86 0.48 5.45 6.79
C CYS A 86 0.37 6.93 6.42
N MET A 87 -0.75 7.56 6.73
CA MET A 87 -0.93 9.00 6.48
C MET A 87 0.06 9.83 7.28
N ILE A 88 0.28 9.48 8.55
CA ILE A 88 1.24 10.17 9.40
C ILE A 88 2.64 10.04 8.83
N GLU A 89 3.04 8.86 8.39
CA GLU A 89 4.35 8.64 7.79
C GLU A 89 4.55 9.47 6.52
N ILE A 90 3.52 9.55 5.68
CA ILE A 90 3.58 10.37 4.46
C ILE A 90 3.75 11.85 4.82
N MET A 91 3.02 12.32 5.82
CA MET A 91 3.11 13.72 6.27
C MET A 91 4.50 14.01 6.85
N ASP A 92 5.03 13.12 7.65
CA ASP A 92 6.37 13.30 8.24
C ASP A 92 7.46 13.37 7.17
N ASN A 93 7.33 12.58 6.11
CA ASN A 93 8.31 12.57 5.02
C ASN A 93 8.27 13.80 4.12
N LYS A 94 7.21 14.60 4.22
CA LYS A 94 7.09 15.84 3.43
C LYS A 94 7.77 17.04 4.07
N VAL A 95 8.22 16.90 5.27
CA VAL A 95 8.84 18.01 6.03
C VAL A 95 10.30 18.22 5.63
#